data_887792dcb9dfbeb92e69596af635b09b
#
_entry.id   887792dcb9dfbeb92e69596af635b09b
#
_cell.length_a   1.000
_cell.length_b   1.000
_cell.length_c   1.000
_cell.angle_alpha   90.00
_cell.angle_beta   90.00
_cell.angle_gamma   90.00
#
_symmetry.space_group_name_H-M   'P 1'
#
loop_
_entity.id
_entity.type
_entity.pdbx_description
1 polymer ?
#
loop_
_entity_poly.entity_id
_entity_poly.type
_entity_poly.pdbx_seq_one_letter_code
_entity_poly.pdbx_strand_id
1 'polypeptide(L)'
;SKHQQQSILSQSLINVGYTIKSTSLLQASSRAISALSTKVRGLRIMACASQTMAWVAQSKFDAYIGWDLNAWDVAAGLVIVEESGGQVCNFDGSRADITSRDMIITCGSRRGAFSEEADRTLQDELLQVLRDNNCLEY
;
A
#
# COMPACT_ATOMS: atom_id res chain seq x y z
N SER A 1 17.00 -18.69 -14.49
CA SER A 1 16.88 -18.69 -14.12
C SER A 1 16.70 -18.91 -13.62
N LYS A 2 16.74 -19.38 -13.97
CA LYS A 2 16.69 -19.73 -13.29
C LYS A 2 16.57 -19.37 -12.14
N HIS A 3 16.64 -19.30 -11.72
CA HIS A 3 16.61 -18.68 -10.48
C HIS A 3 15.90 -17.40 -10.46
N GLN A 4 14.76 -17.36 -11.05
CA GLN A 4 13.95 -16.21 -10.89
C GLN A 4 13.40 -16.22 -9.52
N GLN A 5 13.95 -15.38 -8.69
CA GLN A 5 13.31 -15.12 -7.43
C GLN A 5 11.98 -14.46 -7.72
N GLN A 6 10.93 -15.02 -7.18
CA GLN A 6 9.65 -14.34 -7.22
C GLN A 6 9.78 -13.01 -6.49
N SER A 7 9.21 -11.96 -7.05
CA SER A 7 9.20 -10.67 -6.37
C SER A 7 8.35 -10.78 -5.11
N ILE A 8 8.62 -9.93 -4.13
CA ILE A 8 7.79 -9.84 -2.93
C ILE A 8 6.38 -9.46 -3.32
N LEU A 9 6.23 -8.59 -4.29
CA LEU A 9 4.94 -8.15 -4.81
C LEU A 9 4.10 -9.34 -5.30
N SER A 10 4.70 -10.28 -6.03
CA SER A 10 3.98 -11.42 -6.58
C SER A 10 3.43 -12.37 -5.51
N GLN A 11 3.96 -12.27 -4.29
CA GLN A 11 3.53 -13.09 -3.16
C GLN A 11 2.60 -12.34 -2.22
N SER A 12 2.26 -11.10 -2.53
CA SER A 12 1.60 -10.19 -1.61
C SER A 12 0.11 -10.08 -1.88
N LEU A 13 -0.64 -9.92 -0.79
CA LEU A 13 -2.06 -9.60 -0.82
C LEU A 13 -2.19 -8.09 -0.56
N ILE A 14 -2.69 -7.38 -1.57
CA ILE A 14 -2.73 -5.93 -1.56
C ILE A 14 -4.17 -5.43 -1.50
N ASN A 15 -4.41 -4.44 -0.67
CA ASN A 15 -5.69 -3.75 -0.65
C ASN A 15 -5.51 -2.38 -1.32
N VAL A 16 -6.38 -2.09 -2.28
CA VAL A 16 -6.37 -0.82 -2.99
C VAL A 16 -7.55 0.02 -2.53
N GLY A 17 -7.26 1.22 -2.08
CA GLY A 17 -8.26 2.18 -1.64
C GLY A 17 -8.92 2.87 -2.82
N TYR A 18 -9.73 2.13 -3.56
CA TYR A 18 -10.47 2.67 -4.70
C TYR A 18 -11.33 3.85 -4.23
N THR A 19 -11.31 4.94 -4.98
CA THR A 19 -12.02 6.14 -4.58
C THR A 19 -12.71 6.81 -5.77
N ILE A 20 -13.90 7.34 -5.50
CA ILE A 20 -14.71 8.04 -6.49
C ILE A 20 -14.91 9.52 -6.13
N LYS A 21 -14.07 10.06 -5.27
CA LYS A 21 -14.18 11.44 -4.82
C LYS A 21 -14.07 12.45 -5.95
N SER A 22 -13.32 12.11 -6.98
CA SER A 22 -13.19 12.92 -8.20
C SER A 22 -12.90 12.01 -9.38
N THR A 23 -13.09 12.53 -10.58
CA THR A 23 -12.79 11.77 -11.80
C THR A 23 -11.32 11.38 -11.85
N SER A 24 -10.43 12.29 -11.51
CA SER A 24 -8.99 11.99 -11.55
C SER A 24 -8.57 10.94 -10.54
N LEU A 25 -9.14 10.96 -9.33
CA LEU A 25 -8.90 9.92 -8.31
C LEU A 25 -9.47 8.58 -8.73
N LEU A 26 -10.67 8.58 -9.30
CA LEU A 26 -11.27 7.37 -9.84
C LEU A 26 -10.38 6.74 -10.90
N GLN A 27 -9.86 7.55 -11.81
CA GLN A 27 -8.98 7.08 -12.86
C GLN A 27 -7.66 6.54 -12.31
N ALA A 28 -7.05 7.24 -11.37
CA ALA A 28 -5.79 6.82 -10.76
C ALA A 28 -5.94 5.49 -10.03
N SER A 29 -6.96 5.36 -9.18
CA SER A 29 -7.18 4.12 -8.44
C SER A 29 -7.58 2.97 -9.36
N SER A 30 -8.35 3.22 -10.40
CA SER A 30 -8.71 2.21 -11.40
C SER A 30 -7.49 1.71 -12.17
N ARG A 31 -6.58 2.62 -12.55
CA ARG A 31 -5.34 2.20 -13.22
C ARG A 31 -4.47 1.34 -12.31
N ALA A 32 -4.44 1.68 -11.02
CA ALA A 32 -3.68 0.88 -10.05
C ALA A 32 -4.25 -0.54 -9.94
N ILE A 33 -5.57 -0.67 -9.85
CA ILE A 33 -6.23 -1.98 -9.79
C ILE A 33 -5.88 -2.79 -11.03
N SER A 34 -6.02 -2.20 -12.21
CA SER A 34 -5.72 -2.87 -13.46
C SER A 34 -4.26 -3.32 -13.53
N ALA A 35 -3.34 -2.42 -13.18
CA ALA A 35 -1.91 -2.71 -13.28
C ALA A 35 -1.46 -3.76 -12.27
N LEU A 36 -2.01 -3.75 -11.06
CA LEU A 36 -1.60 -4.66 -10.00
C LEU A 36 -2.23 -6.03 -10.12
N SER A 37 -3.40 -6.15 -10.74
CA SER A 37 -4.18 -7.38 -10.74
C SER A 37 -3.42 -8.59 -11.29
N THR A 38 -2.46 -8.37 -12.19
CA THR A 38 -1.65 -9.44 -12.78
C THR A 38 -0.30 -9.63 -12.10
N LYS A 39 0.02 -8.81 -11.11
CA LYS A 39 1.34 -8.77 -10.49
C LYS A 39 1.37 -9.22 -9.04
N VAL A 40 0.22 -9.30 -8.40
CA VAL A 40 0.11 -9.62 -6.97
C VAL A 40 -0.51 -11.00 -6.77
N ARG A 41 -0.34 -11.56 -5.57
CA ARG A 41 -0.99 -12.82 -5.22
C ARG A 41 -2.51 -12.66 -5.13
N GLY A 42 -2.96 -11.54 -4.63
CA GLY A 42 -4.37 -11.22 -4.53
C GLY A 42 -4.60 -9.74 -4.33
N LEU A 43 -5.75 -9.28 -4.77
CA LEU A 43 -6.15 -7.89 -4.69
C LEU A 43 -7.51 -7.79 -4.03
N ARG A 44 -7.65 -6.81 -3.15
CA ARG A 44 -8.93 -6.51 -2.50
C ARG A 44 -9.19 -5.02 -2.59
N ILE A 45 -10.47 -4.68 -2.56
CA ILE A 45 -10.91 -3.29 -2.56
C ILE A 45 -11.86 -3.13 -1.39
N MET A 46 -11.47 -2.29 -0.43
CA MET A 46 -12.27 -2.08 0.75
C MET A 46 -12.45 -0.58 0.98
N ALA A 47 -13.63 -0.21 1.42
CA ALA A 47 -14.02 1.19 1.50
C ALA A 47 -13.54 1.94 2.73
N CYS A 48 -13.24 1.22 3.81
CA CYS A 48 -12.90 1.87 5.08
C CYS A 48 -11.39 1.85 5.32
N ALA A 49 -10.77 3.04 5.23
CA ALA A 49 -9.32 3.15 5.36
C ALA A 49 -8.82 2.74 6.75
N SER A 50 -9.46 3.19 7.80
CA SER A 50 -9.01 2.87 9.17
C SER A 50 -9.08 1.37 9.46
N GLN A 51 -10.16 0.71 9.02
CA GLN A 51 -10.29 -0.73 9.17
C GLN A 51 -9.22 -1.46 8.38
N THR A 52 -8.97 -1.02 7.16
CA THR A 52 -7.96 -1.64 6.30
C THR A 52 -6.56 -1.48 6.89
N MET A 53 -6.23 -0.32 7.41
CA MET A 53 -4.95 -0.09 8.08
C MET A 53 -4.78 -1.00 9.29
N ALA A 54 -5.83 -1.18 10.07
CA ALA A 54 -5.81 -2.10 11.21
C ALA A 54 -5.54 -3.53 10.76
N TRP A 55 -6.13 -3.96 9.64
CA TRP A 55 -5.90 -5.30 9.11
C TRP A 55 -4.48 -5.47 8.56
N VAL A 56 -3.90 -4.44 7.97
CA VAL A 56 -2.49 -4.47 7.57
C VAL A 56 -1.62 -4.62 8.82
N ALA A 57 -1.91 -3.86 9.86
CA ALA A 57 -1.18 -3.95 11.14
C ALA A 57 -1.27 -5.35 11.75
N GLN A 58 -2.37 -6.07 11.51
CA GLN A 58 -2.56 -7.45 11.96
C GLN A 58 -2.01 -8.47 10.97
N SER A 59 -1.34 -8.05 9.93
CA SER A 59 -0.77 -8.88 8.87
C SER A 59 -1.81 -9.69 8.08
N LYS A 60 -3.05 -9.21 8.05
CA LYS A 60 -4.09 -9.82 7.20
C LYS A 60 -3.93 -9.42 5.75
N PHE A 61 -3.34 -8.26 5.51
CA PHE A 61 -2.91 -7.82 4.19
C PHE A 61 -1.44 -7.47 4.27
N ASP A 62 -0.74 -7.57 3.15
CA ASP A 62 0.67 -7.19 3.10
C ASP A 62 0.82 -5.69 2.92
N ALA A 63 -0.08 -5.06 2.20
CA ALA A 63 -0.04 -3.62 2.01
C ALA A 63 -1.42 -3.04 1.69
N TYR A 64 -1.52 -1.74 1.89
CA TYR A 64 -2.67 -0.92 1.51
C TYR A 64 -2.16 0.31 0.77
N ILE A 65 -2.83 0.66 -0.32
CA ILE A 65 -2.54 1.87 -1.08
C ILE A 65 -3.76 2.78 -0.96
N GLY A 66 -3.55 4.01 -0.49
CA GLY A 66 -4.63 4.97 -0.34
C GLY A 66 -4.33 6.31 -1.01
N TRP A 67 -5.34 6.89 -1.63
CA TRP A 67 -5.31 8.22 -2.24
C TRP A 67 -6.25 9.15 -1.49
N ASP A 68 -5.80 10.36 -1.24
CA ASP A 68 -6.61 11.42 -0.63
C ASP A 68 -7.36 10.95 0.61
N LEU A 69 -6.62 10.35 1.52
CA LEU A 69 -7.16 9.80 2.75
C LEU A 69 -7.60 10.92 3.70
N ASN A 70 -8.57 10.60 4.55
CA ASN A 70 -9.08 11.51 5.56
C ASN A 70 -8.04 11.71 6.65
N ALA A 71 -7.88 12.94 7.15
CA ALA A 71 -6.90 13.28 8.19
C ALA A 71 -7.03 12.42 9.44
N TRP A 72 -8.27 12.13 9.87
CA TRP A 72 -8.52 11.30 11.05
C TRP A 72 -8.04 9.87 10.84
N ASP A 73 -8.31 9.31 9.66
CA ASP A 73 -7.88 7.96 9.32
C ASP A 73 -6.36 7.87 9.26
N VAL A 74 -5.71 8.89 8.71
CA VAL A 74 -4.26 8.94 8.64
C VAL A 74 -3.65 8.96 10.04
N ALA A 75 -4.14 9.84 10.91
CA ALA A 75 -3.62 9.95 12.26
C ALA A 75 -3.78 8.65 13.04
N ALA A 76 -4.95 8.05 13.00
CA ALA A 76 -5.20 6.78 13.68
C ALA A 76 -4.39 5.64 13.08
N GLY A 77 -4.34 5.57 11.76
CA GLY A 77 -3.64 4.51 11.04
C GLY A 77 -2.14 4.51 11.27
N LEU A 78 -1.53 5.70 11.28
CA LEU A 78 -0.09 5.81 11.54
C LEU A 78 0.29 5.23 12.89
N VAL A 79 -0.49 5.54 13.92
CA VAL A 79 -0.22 5.02 15.27
C VAL A 79 -0.32 3.49 15.27
N ILE A 80 -1.42 2.95 14.74
CA ILE A 80 -1.67 1.51 14.74
C ILE A 80 -0.59 0.76 13.96
N VAL A 81 -0.24 1.25 12.79
CA VAL A 81 0.73 0.59 11.91
C VAL A 81 2.14 0.65 12.50
N GLU A 82 2.54 1.83 12.99
CA GLU A 82 3.87 1.99 13.57
C GLU A 82 4.06 1.16 14.84
N GLU A 83 3.04 1.09 15.68
CA GLU A 83 3.11 0.27 16.91
C GLU A 83 3.22 -1.21 16.59
N SER A 84 2.72 -1.65 15.46
CA SER A 84 2.81 -3.05 15.06
C SER A 84 4.09 -3.38 14.28
N GLY A 85 4.97 -2.39 14.09
CA GLY A 85 6.20 -2.57 13.34
C GLY A 85 6.06 -2.37 11.83
N GLY A 86 4.90 -1.93 11.38
CA GLY A 86 4.67 -1.62 9.98
C GLY A 86 5.32 -0.32 9.54
N GLN A 87 5.33 -0.09 8.26
CA GLN A 87 5.92 1.11 7.67
C GLN A 87 4.94 1.80 6.75
N VAL A 88 5.01 3.13 6.72
CA VAL A 88 4.16 3.93 5.87
C VAL A 88 5.02 4.90 5.08
N CYS A 89 4.86 4.92 3.77
CA CYS A 89 5.57 5.88 2.92
C CYS A 89 4.61 6.69 2.08
N ASN A 90 5.04 7.90 1.75
CA ASN A 90 4.39 8.76 0.78
C ASN A 90 4.63 8.22 -0.63
N PHE A 91 3.92 8.76 -1.61
CA PHE A 91 4.09 8.36 -3.01
C PHE A 91 5.46 8.76 -3.60
N ASP A 92 6.20 9.61 -2.92
CA ASP A 92 7.58 9.92 -3.30
C ASP A 92 8.61 9.01 -2.63
N GLY A 93 8.15 8.05 -1.83
CA GLY A 93 9.01 7.11 -1.12
C GLY A 93 9.47 7.57 0.25
N SER A 94 9.23 8.83 0.63
CA SER A 94 9.61 9.33 1.95
C SER A 94 8.68 8.80 3.02
N ARG A 95 9.11 8.86 4.28
CA ARG A 95 8.28 8.42 5.39
C ARG A 95 7.05 9.31 5.54
N ALA A 96 5.88 8.67 5.67
CA ALA A 96 4.63 9.39 5.84
C ALA A 96 4.49 9.97 7.25
N ASP A 97 3.72 11.04 7.37
CA ASP A 97 3.39 11.68 8.63
C ASP A 97 1.91 12.12 8.63
N ILE A 98 1.48 12.84 9.66
CA ILE A 98 0.08 13.23 9.81
C ILE A 98 -0.41 14.18 8.72
N THR A 99 0.49 14.79 7.97
CA THR A 99 0.12 15.64 6.83
C THR A 99 -0.05 14.86 5.53
N SER A 100 0.38 13.62 5.52
CA SER A 100 0.27 12.76 4.33
C SER A 100 -1.19 12.41 4.05
N ARG A 101 -1.53 12.33 2.76
CA ARG A 101 -2.88 11.93 2.34
C ARG A 101 -2.86 10.82 1.32
N ASP A 102 -1.73 10.64 0.63
CA ASP A 102 -1.51 9.57 -0.35
C ASP A 102 -0.36 8.73 0.18
N MET A 103 -0.57 7.42 0.35
CA MET A 103 0.43 6.62 1.02
C MET A 103 0.31 5.14 0.71
N ILE A 104 1.42 4.44 0.96
CA ILE A 104 1.48 2.98 0.96
C ILE A 104 1.84 2.53 2.36
N ILE A 105 1.07 1.59 2.88
CA ILE A 105 1.22 1.03 4.21
C ILE A 105 1.58 -0.44 4.08
N THR A 106 2.62 -0.89 4.80
CA THR A 106 3.05 -2.29 4.78
C THR A 106 3.01 -2.89 6.18
N CYS A 107 2.88 -4.21 6.25
CA CYS A 107 2.52 -4.91 7.49
C CYS A 107 3.66 -5.04 8.52
N GLY A 108 4.89 -4.80 8.11
CA GLY A 108 6.00 -4.90 9.04
C GLY A 108 6.57 -6.29 9.20
N SER A 109 7.47 -6.42 10.14
CA SER A 109 8.30 -7.61 10.31
C SER A 109 7.62 -8.80 10.96
N ARG A 110 6.32 -8.71 11.26
CA ARG A 110 5.62 -9.80 11.94
C ARG A 110 5.43 -11.05 11.10
N ARG A 111 5.87 -11.02 9.85
CA ARG A 111 5.75 -12.15 8.95
C ARG A 111 7.02 -12.98 8.94
N GLY A 112 7.52 -13.29 10.10
CA GLY A 112 8.65 -14.19 10.25
C GLY A 112 9.96 -13.57 9.77
N ALA A 113 10.55 -14.12 8.72
CA ALA A 113 11.83 -13.64 8.21
C ALA A 113 11.78 -12.27 7.54
N PHE A 114 10.60 -11.70 7.36
CA PHE A 114 10.51 -10.40 6.72
C PHE A 114 10.91 -9.29 7.67
N SER A 115 11.72 -8.41 7.17
CA SER A 115 12.34 -7.32 7.90
C SER A 115 11.80 -5.99 7.36
N GLU A 116 12.29 -4.90 7.95
CA GLU A 116 12.09 -3.57 7.39
C GLU A 116 12.55 -3.50 5.95
N GLU A 117 13.60 -4.24 5.61
CA GLU A 117 14.11 -4.28 4.25
C GLU A 117 13.08 -4.89 3.29
N ALA A 118 12.40 -5.96 3.70
CA ALA A 118 11.35 -6.57 2.89
C ALA A 118 10.17 -5.61 2.70
N ASP A 119 9.79 -4.89 3.73
CA ASP A 119 8.72 -3.89 3.64
C ASP A 119 9.10 -2.76 2.67
N ARG A 120 10.34 -2.28 2.75
CA ARG A 120 10.80 -1.25 1.81
C ARG A 120 10.85 -1.77 0.38
N THR A 121 11.25 -3.03 0.21
CA THR A 121 11.26 -3.65 -1.12
C THR A 121 9.85 -3.71 -1.68
N LEU A 122 8.87 -4.12 -0.88
CA LEU A 122 7.48 -4.15 -1.30
C LEU A 122 6.99 -2.75 -1.66
N GLN A 123 7.30 -1.74 -0.83
CA GLN A 123 6.94 -0.37 -1.11
C GLN A 123 7.55 0.11 -2.44
N ASP A 124 8.83 -0.18 -2.67
CA ASP A 124 9.51 0.21 -3.90
C ASP A 124 8.89 -0.46 -5.12
N GLU A 125 8.57 -1.74 -5.02
CA GLU A 125 7.91 -2.46 -6.12
C GLU A 125 6.53 -1.88 -6.42
N LEU A 126 5.76 -1.58 -5.38
CA LEU A 126 4.44 -0.96 -5.54
C LEU A 126 4.56 0.43 -6.17
N LEU A 127 5.49 1.25 -5.68
CA LEU A 127 5.70 2.59 -6.22
C LEU A 127 6.10 2.54 -7.70
N GLN A 128 6.91 1.57 -8.08
CA GLN A 128 7.31 1.43 -9.48
C GLN A 128 6.11 1.14 -10.37
N VAL A 129 5.24 0.23 -9.96
CA VAL A 129 4.01 -0.09 -10.70
C VAL A 129 3.11 1.15 -10.81
N LEU A 130 2.93 1.85 -9.70
CA LEU A 130 2.09 3.05 -9.68
C LEU A 130 2.64 4.15 -10.58
N ARG A 131 3.95 4.35 -10.55
CA ARG A 131 4.62 5.34 -11.40
C ARG A 131 4.45 5.01 -12.87
N ASP A 132 4.72 3.75 -13.22
CA ASP A 132 4.67 3.29 -14.60
C ASP A 132 3.27 3.37 -15.21
N ASN A 133 2.24 3.44 -14.37
CA ASN A 133 0.85 3.44 -14.81
C ASN A 133 0.13 4.75 -14.48
N ASN A 134 0.86 5.80 -14.18
CA ASN A 134 0.34 7.14 -13.93
C ASN A 134 -0.70 7.18 -12.80
N CYS A 135 -0.44 6.43 -11.73
CA CYS A 135 -1.34 6.36 -10.59
C CYS A 135 -1.03 7.36 -9.48
N LEU A 136 0.12 8.03 -9.56
CA LEU A 136 0.60 8.94 -8.53
C LEU A 136 0.17 10.38 -8.73
N GLU A 137 -0.29 10.70 -9.92
CA GLU A 137 -0.74 12.04 -10.26
C GLU A 137 -2.23 12.03 -10.59
N TYR A 138 -2.94 13.00 -10.04
CA TYR A 138 -4.38 13.09 -10.26
C TYR A 138 -4.91 14.52 -10.06
#